data_18336510e68e6202686317fa6b304eaa
#
_entry.id   18336510e68e6202686317fa6b304eaa
#
_cell.length_a   1.000
_cell.length_b   1.000
_cell.length_c   1.000
_cell.angle_alpha   90.00
_cell.angle_beta   90.00
_cell.angle_gamma   90.00
#
_symmetry.space_group_name_H-M   'P 1'
#
loop_
_entity.id
_entity.type
_entity.pdbx_description
1 polymer ?
#
loop_
_entity_poly.entity_id
_entity_poly.type
_entity_poly.pdbx_seq_one_letter_code
_entity_poly.pdbx_strand_id
1 'polypeptide(L)'
;MGPGTSEAQILDAAKRCCERWGVAKVTIDDIATASGVSRATLYRLFPGGKDVLFSALQVRELTEFFDRLTAEAAGVDDFEDLVVRLIVTATRELRADEHLAIMLGSEPGEVLGQLTVEGLPRTIRVATEYLTPLVRPYLTENESTMAIDLLVRLTISYFLAPSDTIDLGDPVSARQFIQPGLAALACARIT
;
A
#
# COMPACT_ATOMS: atom_id res chain seq x y z
N MET A 1 -6.75 16.69 -33.63
CA MET A 1 -6.44 16.63 -32.16
C MET A 1 -6.68 15.18 -31.73
N GLY A 2 -5.62 14.39 -31.59
CA GLY A 2 -5.74 13.04 -31.07
C GLY A 2 -6.22 13.05 -29.61
N PRO A 3 -6.82 11.97 -29.10
CA PRO A 3 -7.24 11.87 -27.72
C PRO A 3 -6.02 12.16 -26.86
N GLY A 4 -6.11 13.18 -26.01
CA GLY A 4 -5.01 13.60 -25.15
C GLY A 4 -4.58 12.42 -24.30
N THR A 5 -3.34 12.00 -24.45
CA THR A 5 -2.75 10.95 -23.63
C THR A 5 -2.88 11.38 -22.19
N SER A 6 -3.65 10.63 -21.41
CA SER A 6 -3.91 10.93 -20.03
C SER A 6 -2.69 10.58 -19.19
N GLU A 7 -2.54 11.24 -18.07
CA GLU A 7 -1.54 10.88 -17.03
C GLU A 7 -1.62 9.39 -16.70
N ALA A 8 -2.83 8.84 -16.57
CA ALA A 8 -3.08 7.42 -16.34
C ALA A 8 -2.41 6.51 -17.37
N GLN A 9 -2.48 6.85 -18.68
CA GLN A 9 -1.83 6.05 -19.73
C GLN A 9 -0.31 6.02 -19.61
N ILE A 10 0.30 7.13 -19.18
CA ILE A 10 1.73 7.20 -18.94
C ILE A 10 2.12 6.36 -17.72
N LEU A 11 1.34 6.43 -16.64
CA LEU A 11 1.58 5.63 -15.43
C LEU A 11 1.39 4.14 -15.71
N ASP A 12 0.40 3.74 -16.53
CA ASP A 12 0.22 2.34 -16.96
C ASP A 12 1.41 1.86 -17.80
N ALA A 13 1.93 2.69 -18.68
CA ALA A 13 3.12 2.35 -19.45
C ALA A 13 4.36 2.24 -18.56
N ALA A 14 4.52 3.12 -17.58
CA ALA A 14 5.60 3.08 -16.62
C ALA A 14 5.54 1.79 -15.79
N LYS A 15 4.35 1.41 -15.28
CA LYS A 15 4.14 0.15 -14.55
C LYS A 15 4.60 -1.05 -15.38
N ARG A 16 4.10 -1.19 -16.61
CA ARG A 16 4.51 -2.28 -17.51
C ARG A 16 6.01 -2.30 -17.81
N CYS A 17 6.65 -1.14 -17.92
CA CYS A 17 8.10 -1.06 -18.11
C CYS A 17 8.84 -1.55 -16.86
N CYS A 18 8.38 -1.17 -15.65
CA CYS A 18 8.96 -1.62 -14.40
C CYS A 18 8.82 -3.13 -14.21
N GLU A 19 7.65 -3.68 -14.47
CA GLU A 19 7.38 -5.13 -14.41
C GLU A 19 8.29 -5.92 -15.34
N ARG A 20 8.61 -5.35 -16.51
CA ARG A 20 9.42 -6.03 -17.53
C ARG A 20 10.94 -5.93 -17.29
N TRP A 21 11.43 -4.79 -16.81
CA TRP A 21 12.87 -4.50 -16.80
C TRP A 21 13.43 -4.14 -15.41
N GLY A 22 12.58 -3.98 -14.41
CA GLY A 22 12.94 -3.45 -13.09
C GLY A 22 13.02 -1.92 -13.07
N VAL A 23 12.71 -1.32 -11.92
CA VAL A 23 12.64 0.15 -11.74
C VAL A 23 13.96 0.83 -12.07
N ALA A 24 15.09 0.23 -11.67
CA ALA A 24 16.42 0.81 -11.87
C ALA A 24 16.78 0.98 -13.37
N LYS A 25 16.35 0.05 -14.22
CA LYS A 25 16.69 0.03 -15.65
C LYS A 25 15.76 0.86 -16.52
N VAL A 26 14.54 1.12 -16.08
CA VAL A 26 13.53 1.86 -16.86
C VAL A 26 13.95 3.32 -17.02
N THR A 27 13.90 3.81 -18.26
CA THR A 27 14.19 5.19 -18.62
C THR A 27 12.92 5.95 -19.05
N ILE A 28 12.99 7.28 -19.05
CA ILE A 28 11.92 8.12 -19.59
C ILE A 28 11.63 7.80 -21.05
N ASP A 29 12.63 7.40 -21.82
CA ASP A 29 12.48 7.03 -23.24
C ASP A 29 11.69 5.75 -23.43
N ASP A 30 11.92 4.78 -22.56
CA ASP A 30 11.15 3.54 -22.57
C ASP A 30 9.68 3.81 -22.29
N ILE A 31 9.41 4.66 -21.29
CA ILE A 31 8.04 5.05 -20.94
C ILE A 31 7.39 5.87 -22.05
N ALA A 32 8.10 6.82 -22.64
CA ALA A 32 7.60 7.61 -23.77
C ALA A 32 7.24 6.72 -24.96
N THR A 33 8.10 5.75 -25.28
CA THR A 33 7.87 4.78 -26.34
C THR A 33 6.67 3.89 -26.04
N ALA A 34 6.60 3.34 -24.81
CA ALA A 34 5.53 2.42 -24.38
C ALA A 34 4.17 3.11 -24.25
N SER A 35 4.14 4.38 -23.90
CA SER A 35 2.90 5.19 -23.80
C SER A 35 2.49 5.86 -25.12
N GLY A 36 3.37 5.89 -26.12
CA GLY A 36 3.11 6.57 -27.39
C GLY A 36 3.14 8.10 -27.32
N VAL A 37 3.76 8.67 -26.26
CA VAL A 37 3.86 10.13 -26.08
C VAL A 37 5.27 10.63 -26.38
N SER A 38 5.37 11.92 -26.73
CA SER A 38 6.68 12.57 -26.84
C SER A 38 7.31 12.82 -25.47
N ARG A 39 8.64 12.85 -25.40
CA ARG A 39 9.39 13.29 -24.21
C ARG A 39 8.91 14.64 -23.69
N ALA A 40 8.64 15.59 -24.59
CA ALA A 40 8.15 16.92 -24.22
C ALA A 40 6.79 16.85 -23.50
N THR A 41 5.89 15.99 -23.95
CA THR A 41 4.59 15.75 -23.27
C THR A 41 4.80 15.14 -21.90
N LEU A 42 5.71 14.18 -21.78
CA LEU A 42 6.02 13.50 -20.53
C LEU A 42 6.60 14.49 -19.49
N TYR A 43 7.60 15.28 -19.86
CA TYR A 43 8.18 16.31 -18.98
C TYR A 43 7.19 17.43 -18.63
N ARG A 44 6.23 17.75 -19.51
CA ARG A 44 5.15 18.71 -19.22
C ARG A 44 4.18 18.18 -18.16
N LEU A 45 3.86 16.89 -18.18
CA LEU A 45 2.94 16.25 -17.22
C LEU A 45 3.67 15.89 -15.91
N PHE A 46 4.93 15.49 -15.99
CA PHE A 46 5.77 15.14 -14.85
C PHE A 46 7.01 16.04 -14.80
N PRO A 47 6.87 17.30 -14.32
CA PRO A 47 7.98 18.22 -14.16
C PRO A 47 8.94 17.70 -13.08
N GLY A 48 10.13 17.28 -13.47
CA GLY A 48 11.10 16.56 -12.63
C GLY A 48 11.42 15.16 -13.17
N GLY A 49 10.73 14.75 -14.27
CA GLY A 49 11.08 13.55 -15.03
C GLY A 49 10.80 12.24 -14.27
N LYS A 50 11.77 11.35 -14.27
CA LYS A 50 11.64 9.98 -13.76
C LYS A 50 11.19 9.95 -12.30
N ASP A 51 11.78 10.73 -11.43
CA ASP A 51 11.51 10.70 -9.99
C ASP A 51 10.07 11.11 -9.66
N VAL A 52 9.58 12.17 -10.30
CA VAL A 52 8.19 12.64 -10.12
C VAL A 52 7.20 11.63 -10.69
N LEU A 53 7.51 11.04 -11.85
CA LEU A 53 6.66 10.03 -12.48
C LEU A 53 6.57 8.77 -11.62
N PHE A 54 7.69 8.27 -11.10
CA PHE A 54 7.68 7.09 -10.23
C PHE A 54 7.02 7.37 -8.88
N SER A 55 7.21 8.57 -8.32
CA SER A 55 6.45 8.97 -7.12
C SER A 55 4.94 8.98 -7.37
N ALA A 56 4.49 9.47 -8.52
CA ALA A 56 3.07 9.44 -8.91
C ALA A 56 2.57 7.99 -9.11
N LEU A 57 3.37 7.12 -9.72
CA LEU A 57 3.04 5.70 -9.87
C LEU A 57 2.88 5.02 -8.51
N GLN A 58 3.82 5.21 -7.59
CA GLN A 58 3.76 4.66 -6.24
C GLN A 58 2.52 5.14 -5.48
N VAL A 59 2.17 6.43 -5.58
CA VAL A 59 0.94 6.96 -4.94
C VAL A 59 -0.29 6.30 -5.53
N ARG A 60 -0.36 6.13 -6.86
CA ARG A 60 -1.49 5.47 -7.51
C ARG A 60 -1.63 4.00 -7.07
N GLU A 61 -0.55 3.24 -7.09
CA GLU A 61 -0.57 1.83 -6.68
C GLU A 61 -1.01 1.68 -5.21
N LEU A 62 -0.54 2.57 -4.35
CA LEU A 62 -0.94 2.60 -2.96
C LEU A 62 -2.43 2.97 -2.80
N THR A 63 -2.92 3.94 -3.57
CA THR A 63 -4.34 4.31 -3.61
C THR A 63 -5.21 3.12 -4.04
N GLU A 64 -4.86 2.47 -5.15
CA GLU A 64 -5.57 1.29 -5.66
C GLU A 64 -5.57 0.13 -4.64
N PHE A 65 -4.47 -0.05 -3.91
CA PHE A 65 -4.39 -1.03 -2.82
C PHE A 65 -5.39 -0.71 -1.70
N PHE A 66 -5.45 0.53 -1.24
CA PHE A 66 -6.38 0.92 -0.18
C PHE A 66 -7.83 0.97 -0.64
N ASP A 67 -8.11 1.28 -1.91
CA ASP A 67 -9.45 1.16 -2.49
C ASP A 67 -9.96 -0.28 -2.41
N ARG A 68 -9.12 -1.27 -2.78
CA ARG A 68 -9.48 -2.70 -2.65
C ARG A 68 -9.66 -3.10 -1.19
N LEU A 69 -8.77 -2.66 -0.32
CA LEU A 69 -8.82 -2.96 1.10
C LEU A 69 -10.11 -2.45 1.76
N THR A 70 -10.50 -1.21 1.45
CA THR A 70 -11.74 -0.61 1.98
C THR A 70 -12.98 -1.27 1.40
N ALA A 71 -12.96 -1.65 0.12
CA ALA A 71 -14.07 -2.38 -0.50
C ALA A 71 -14.31 -3.74 0.17
N GLU A 72 -13.25 -4.49 0.48
CA GLU A 72 -13.34 -5.78 1.20
C GLU A 72 -13.80 -5.62 2.66
N ALA A 73 -13.54 -4.47 3.28
CA ALA A 73 -13.98 -4.16 4.65
C ALA A 73 -15.41 -3.60 4.71
N ALA A 74 -16.05 -3.33 3.58
CA ALA A 74 -17.39 -2.75 3.55
C ALA A 74 -18.42 -3.68 4.17
N GLY A 75 -19.32 -3.10 4.99
CA GLY A 75 -20.41 -3.84 5.63
C GLY A 75 -19.99 -4.67 6.86
N VAL A 76 -18.78 -4.47 7.37
CA VAL A 76 -18.37 -5.06 8.65
C VAL A 76 -18.75 -4.10 9.77
N ASP A 77 -19.65 -4.55 10.67
CA ASP A 77 -20.22 -3.73 11.73
C ASP A 77 -19.53 -3.94 13.11
N ASP A 78 -18.67 -4.93 13.24
CA ASP A 78 -17.90 -5.21 14.45
C ASP A 78 -16.44 -4.74 14.31
N PHE A 79 -15.91 -4.09 15.33
CA PHE A 79 -14.55 -3.51 15.28
C PHE A 79 -13.45 -4.57 15.22
N GLU A 80 -13.58 -5.67 15.95
CA GLU A 80 -12.60 -6.76 15.90
C GLU A 80 -12.60 -7.40 14.52
N ASP A 81 -13.78 -7.69 13.97
CA ASP A 81 -13.95 -8.24 12.62
C ASP A 81 -13.39 -7.30 11.54
N LEU A 82 -13.60 -5.99 11.70
CA LEU A 82 -13.03 -4.97 10.82
C LEU A 82 -11.50 -5.01 10.82
N VAL A 83 -10.89 -4.98 12.00
CA VAL A 83 -9.42 -5.01 12.14
C VAL A 83 -8.84 -6.31 11.58
N VAL A 84 -9.45 -7.45 11.90
CA VAL A 84 -9.02 -8.75 11.35
C VAL A 84 -9.14 -8.77 9.84
N ARG A 85 -10.25 -8.30 9.28
CA ARG A 85 -10.48 -8.22 7.83
C ARG A 85 -9.42 -7.37 7.15
N LEU A 86 -9.15 -6.18 7.66
CA LEU A 86 -8.15 -5.26 7.11
C LEU A 86 -6.74 -5.88 7.09
N ILE A 87 -6.30 -6.49 8.19
CA ILE A 87 -4.97 -7.13 8.27
C ILE A 87 -4.87 -8.33 7.34
N VAL A 88 -5.87 -9.21 7.34
CA VAL A 88 -5.88 -10.41 6.51
C VAL A 88 -5.84 -10.05 5.03
N THR A 89 -6.69 -9.12 4.61
CA THR A 89 -6.74 -8.66 3.22
C THR A 89 -5.43 -8.00 2.83
N ALA A 90 -4.90 -7.06 3.63
CA ALA A 90 -3.64 -6.40 3.35
C ALA A 90 -2.47 -7.39 3.23
N THR A 91 -2.38 -8.36 4.14
CA THR A 91 -1.33 -9.39 4.10
C THR A 91 -1.43 -10.27 2.84
N ARG A 92 -2.65 -10.66 2.46
CA ARG A 92 -2.90 -11.46 1.26
C ARG A 92 -2.57 -10.70 -0.01
N GLU A 93 -2.99 -9.46 -0.13
CA GLU A 93 -2.68 -8.59 -1.28
C GLU A 93 -1.16 -8.42 -1.45
N LEU A 94 -0.43 -8.13 -0.36
CA LEU A 94 1.04 -8.02 -0.42
C LEU A 94 1.71 -9.32 -0.85
N ARG A 95 1.21 -10.48 -0.39
CA ARG A 95 1.74 -11.80 -0.77
C ARG A 95 1.39 -12.20 -2.19
N ALA A 96 0.26 -11.74 -2.70
CA ALA A 96 -0.20 -12.02 -4.07
C ALA A 96 0.43 -11.10 -5.12
N ASP A 97 1.13 -10.04 -4.70
CA ASP A 97 1.79 -9.10 -5.61
C ASP A 97 3.05 -9.73 -6.21
N GLU A 98 2.92 -10.28 -7.42
CA GLU A 98 4.02 -10.90 -8.17
C GLU A 98 5.17 -9.92 -8.44
N HIS A 99 4.85 -8.64 -8.69
CA HIS A 99 5.88 -7.63 -8.94
C HIS A 99 6.71 -7.37 -7.69
N LEU A 100 6.05 -7.21 -6.54
CA LEU A 100 6.70 -7.06 -5.24
C LEU A 100 7.57 -8.29 -4.91
N ALA A 101 7.09 -9.50 -5.19
CA ALA A 101 7.84 -10.74 -4.99
C ALA A 101 9.10 -10.79 -5.89
N ILE A 102 9.00 -10.40 -7.16
CA ILE A 102 10.14 -10.33 -8.09
C ILE A 102 11.16 -9.28 -7.60
N MET A 103 10.70 -8.11 -7.18
CA MET A 103 11.58 -7.05 -6.68
C MET A 103 12.27 -7.45 -5.39
N LEU A 104 11.60 -8.10 -4.46
CA LEU A 104 12.22 -8.65 -3.23
C LEU A 104 13.34 -9.64 -3.55
N GLY A 105 13.20 -10.40 -4.63
CA GLY A 105 14.23 -11.35 -5.08
C GLY A 105 15.39 -10.70 -5.83
N SER A 106 15.16 -9.63 -6.59
CA SER A 106 16.15 -9.00 -7.48
C SER A 106 16.76 -7.72 -6.93
N GLU A 107 15.97 -6.90 -6.24
CA GLU A 107 16.36 -5.56 -5.74
C GLU A 107 15.86 -5.38 -4.28
N PRO A 108 16.23 -6.26 -3.33
CA PRO A 108 15.66 -6.26 -1.97
C PRO A 108 15.90 -4.94 -1.23
N GLY A 109 17.01 -4.26 -1.48
CA GLY A 109 17.33 -2.97 -0.86
C GLY A 109 16.34 -1.87 -1.24
N GLU A 110 15.89 -1.82 -2.47
CA GLU A 110 14.89 -0.87 -2.96
C GLU A 110 13.54 -1.11 -2.28
N VAL A 111 13.08 -2.37 -2.27
CA VAL A 111 11.80 -2.74 -1.63
C VAL A 111 11.83 -2.45 -0.13
N LEU A 112 12.92 -2.80 0.54
CA LEU A 112 13.08 -2.51 1.97
C LEU A 112 13.04 -1.00 2.22
N GLY A 113 13.71 -0.17 1.40
CA GLY A 113 13.63 1.29 1.48
C GLY A 113 12.20 1.81 1.36
N GLN A 114 11.47 1.30 0.36
CA GLN A 114 10.08 1.70 0.10
C GLN A 114 9.09 1.23 1.20
N LEU A 115 9.30 0.06 1.78
CA LEU A 115 8.41 -0.48 2.82
C LEU A 115 8.82 -0.08 4.25
N THR A 116 9.99 0.53 4.44
CA THR A 116 10.48 0.89 5.78
C THR A 116 10.78 2.38 5.90
N VAL A 117 12.06 2.78 5.86
CA VAL A 117 12.50 4.13 6.26
C VAL A 117 11.93 5.23 5.37
N GLU A 118 11.92 5.04 4.05
CA GLU A 118 11.55 6.09 3.10
C GLU A 118 10.06 6.10 2.78
N GLY A 119 9.48 4.95 2.52
CA GLY A 119 8.10 4.82 2.07
C GLY A 119 7.07 4.65 3.18
N LEU A 120 7.44 4.11 4.33
CA LEU A 120 6.51 3.85 5.44
C LEU A 120 5.74 5.11 5.90
N PRO A 121 6.35 6.31 6.06
CA PRO A 121 5.59 7.50 6.41
C PRO A 121 4.53 7.89 5.37
N ARG A 122 4.80 7.63 4.08
CA ARG A 122 3.83 7.84 2.99
C ARG A 122 2.70 6.84 3.09
N THR A 123 3.02 5.56 3.27
CA THR A 123 2.05 4.48 3.41
C THR A 123 1.11 4.73 4.59
N ILE A 124 1.64 5.11 5.76
CA ILE A 124 0.83 5.44 6.94
C ILE A 124 -0.10 6.62 6.67
N ARG A 125 0.36 7.67 5.98
CA ARG A 125 -0.47 8.83 5.64
C ARG A 125 -1.64 8.45 4.76
N VAL A 126 -1.39 7.70 3.67
CA VAL A 126 -2.47 7.22 2.78
C VAL A 126 -3.40 6.26 3.54
N ALA A 127 -2.84 5.32 4.31
CA ALA A 127 -3.64 4.44 5.16
C ALA A 127 -4.56 5.22 6.09
N THR A 128 -4.06 6.30 6.71
CA THR A 128 -4.85 7.14 7.60
C THR A 128 -6.02 7.80 6.85
N GLU A 129 -5.80 8.33 5.66
CA GLU A 129 -6.86 8.93 4.84
C GLU A 129 -7.96 7.91 4.50
N TYR A 130 -7.60 6.69 4.12
CA TYR A 130 -8.53 5.65 3.71
C TYR A 130 -9.22 4.92 4.87
N LEU A 131 -8.49 4.62 5.93
CA LEU A 131 -8.98 3.76 7.00
C LEU A 131 -9.66 4.53 8.14
N THR A 132 -9.35 5.83 8.33
CA THR A 132 -9.99 6.65 9.37
C THR A 132 -11.52 6.61 9.30
N PRO A 133 -12.19 6.75 8.14
CA PRO A 133 -13.64 6.67 8.05
C PRO A 133 -14.22 5.34 8.57
N LEU A 134 -13.48 4.23 8.42
CA LEU A 134 -13.92 2.90 8.84
C LEU A 134 -13.76 2.67 10.35
N VAL A 135 -12.68 3.20 10.95
CA VAL A 135 -12.38 2.97 12.38
C VAL A 135 -12.97 4.04 13.30
N ARG A 136 -13.29 5.22 12.78
CA ARG A 136 -13.83 6.36 13.55
C ARG A 136 -15.15 6.09 14.28
N PRO A 137 -16.06 5.21 13.82
CA PRO A 137 -17.23 4.82 14.61
C PRO A 137 -16.89 4.15 15.95
N TYR A 138 -15.69 3.59 16.07
CA TYR A 138 -15.24 2.82 17.23
C TYR A 138 -14.16 3.52 18.05
N LEU A 139 -13.40 4.43 17.46
CA LEU A 139 -12.19 5.05 18.03
C LEU A 139 -12.26 6.57 17.97
N THR A 140 -11.64 7.24 18.93
CA THR A 140 -11.36 8.68 18.84
C THR A 140 -10.34 8.97 17.73
N GLU A 141 -10.15 10.22 17.37
CA GLU A 141 -9.22 10.65 16.32
C GLU A 141 -7.77 10.21 16.62
N ASN A 142 -7.31 10.43 17.85
CA ASN A 142 -5.97 10.03 18.27
C ASN A 142 -5.80 8.50 18.27
N GLU A 143 -6.79 7.76 18.79
CA GLU A 143 -6.78 6.30 18.80
C GLU A 143 -6.80 5.74 17.37
N SER A 144 -7.58 6.35 16.47
CA SER A 144 -7.62 5.95 15.05
C SER A 144 -6.26 6.08 14.40
N THR A 145 -5.58 7.21 14.59
CA THR A 145 -4.25 7.45 14.04
C THR A 145 -3.23 6.44 14.59
N MET A 146 -3.24 6.20 15.91
CA MET A 146 -2.34 5.23 16.53
C MET A 146 -2.62 3.79 16.09
N ALA A 147 -3.88 3.41 16.00
CA ALA A 147 -4.28 2.07 15.57
C ALA A 147 -3.86 1.82 14.12
N ILE A 148 -4.12 2.77 13.22
CA ILE A 148 -3.74 2.65 11.81
C ILE A 148 -2.21 2.57 11.66
N ASP A 149 -1.44 3.43 12.33
CA ASP A 149 0.02 3.36 12.34
C ASP A 149 0.53 1.99 12.78
N LEU A 150 -0.02 1.47 13.88
CA LEU A 150 0.34 0.15 14.39
C LEU A 150 -0.02 -0.97 13.41
N LEU A 151 -1.22 -0.95 12.83
CA LEU A 151 -1.69 -1.96 11.88
C LEU A 151 -0.81 -2.01 10.63
N VAL A 152 -0.46 -0.85 10.07
CA VAL A 152 0.45 -0.76 8.92
C VAL A 152 1.81 -1.35 9.24
N ARG A 153 2.39 -0.97 10.39
CA ARG A 153 3.70 -1.49 10.82
C ARG A 153 3.69 -2.99 11.04
N LEU A 154 2.67 -3.52 11.72
CA LEU A 154 2.52 -4.96 11.94
C LEU A 154 2.41 -5.72 10.62
N THR A 155 1.54 -5.27 9.72
CA THR A 155 1.34 -5.91 8.41
C THR A 155 2.66 -5.97 7.63
N ILE A 156 3.38 -4.85 7.52
CA ILE A 156 4.66 -4.79 6.80
C ILE A 156 5.71 -5.64 7.51
N SER A 157 5.80 -5.59 8.83
CA SER A 157 6.77 -6.37 9.60
C SER A 157 6.60 -7.88 9.39
N TYR A 158 5.36 -8.38 9.51
CA TYR A 158 5.06 -9.79 9.29
C TYR A 158 5.10 -10.21 7.82
N PHE A 159 4.94 -9.28 6.90
CA PHE A 159 5.15 -9.53 5.48
C PHE A 159 6.64 -9.69 5.16
N LEU A 160 7.49 -8.79 5.63
CA LEU A 160 8.94 -8.82 5.38
C LEU A 160 9.68 -9.93 6.16
N ALA A 161 9.21 -10.24 7.35
CA ALA A 161 9.76 -11.28 8.22
C ALA A 161 8.62 -12.17 8.73
N PRO A 162 8.18 -13.17 7.93
CA PRO A 162 7.12 -14.09 8.33
C PRO A 162 7.46 -14.84 9.61
N SER A 163 6.45 -15.07 10.46
CA SER A 163 6.58 -15.82 11.70
C SER A 163 6.15 -17.28 11.49
N ASP A 164 6.81 -18.21 12.16
CA ASP A 164 6.44 -19.63 12.13
C ASP A 164 5.17 -19.94 12.96
N THR A 165 4.76 -18.99 13.83
CA THR A 165 3.64 -19.19 14.76
C THR A 165 2.46 -18.27 14.52
N ILE A 166 2.64 -17.17 13.79
CA ILE A 166 1.62 -16.15 13.53
C ILE A 166 1.51 -15.91 12.02
N ASP A 167 0.36 -16.23 11.46
CA ASP A 167 0.02 -15.91 10.08
C ASP A 167 -1.07 -14.84 10.01
N LEU A 168 -0.69 -13.61 9.68
CA LEU A 168 -1.65 -12.50 9.53
C LEU A 168 -2.50 -12.61 8.24
N GLY A 169 -2.18 -13.52 7.32
CA GLY A 169 -3.01 -13.86 6.16
C GLY A 169 -4.08 -14.91 6.47
N ASP A 170 -4.03 -15.57 7.64
CA ASP A 170 -5.06 -16.48 8.12
C ASP A 170 -5.99 -15.77 9.13
N PRO A 171 -7.33 -15.79 8.93
CA PRO A 171 -8.26 -15.06 9.79
C PRO A 171 -8.26 -15.53 11.25
N VAL A 172 -8.03 -16.82 11.49
CA VAL A 172 -8.04 -17.37 12.85
C VAL A 172 -6.78 -16.95 13.58
N SER A 173 -5.63 -17.10 12.93
CA SER A 173 -4.33 -16.68 13.48
C SER A 173 -4.28 -15.17 13.71
N ALA A 174 -4.74 -14.36 12.75
CA ALA A 174 -4.80 -12.92 12.87
C ALA A 174 -5.68 -12.48 14.06
N ARG A 175 -6.86 -13.08 14.22
CA ARG A 175 -7.77 -12.81 15.33
C ARG A 175 -7.13 -13.12 16.68
N GLN A 176 -6.54 -14.29 16.82
CA GLN A 176 -5.88 -14.70 18.08
C GLN A 176 -4.74 -13.77 18.45
N PHE A 177 -4.02 -13.27 17.46
CA PHE A 177 -2.90 -12.34 17.69
C PHE A 177 -3.38 -10.93 18.09
N ILE A 178 -4.46 -10.42 17.49
CA ILE A 178 -4.93 -9.05 17.69
C ILE A 178 -5.80 -8.91 18.94
N GLN A 179 -6.59 -9.92 19.27
CA GLN A 179 -7.59 -9.89 20.33
C GLN A 179 -7.06 -9.40 21.69
N PRO A 180 -5.89 -9.84 22.19
CA PRO A 180 -5.36 -9.34 23.47
C PRO A 180 -5.10 -7.83 23.46
N GLY A 181 -4.63 -7.28 22.34
CA GLY A 181 -4.39 -5.84 22.18
C GLY A 181 -5.68 -5.03 22.14
N LEU A 182 -6.70 -5.52 21.46
CA LEU A 182 -8.03 -4.88 21.42
C LEU A 182 -8.72 -4.92 22.79
N ALA A 183 -8.61 -6.02 23.52
CA ALA A 183 -9.13 -6.14 24.88
C ALA A 183 -8.47 -5.13 25.83
N ALA A 184 -7.15 -4.92 25.71
CA ALA A 184 -6.43 -3.93 26.51
C ALA A 184 -6.89 -2.48 26.20
N LEU A 185 -7.15 -2.16 24.94
CA LEU A 185 -7.70 -0.85 24.54
C LEU A 185 -9.11 -0.64 25.10
N ALA A 186 -9.96 -1.67 25.11
CA ALA A 186 -11.30 -1.60 25.67
C ALA A 186 -11.29 -1.37 27.18
N CYS A 187 -10.39 -2.05 27.92
CA CYS A 187 -10.23 -1.89 29.37
C CYS A 187 -9.74 -0.48 29.76
N ALA A 188 -8.86 0.12 28.98
CA ALA A 188 -8.34 1.46 29.25
C ALA A 188 -9.40 2.58 29.14
N ARG A 189 -10.54 2.33 28.50
CA ARG A 189 -11.66 3.27 28.38
C ARG A 189 -12.63 3.29 29.55
N ILE A 190 -12.55 2.30 30.43
CA ILE A 190 -13.48 2.14 31.58
C ILE A 190 -12.91 2.77 32.88
N THR A 191 -11.66 3.21 32.84
CA THR A 191 -10.96 3.83 33.96
C THR A 191 -10.85 5.32 33.82
#